data_b96b4aca81c6f7840ebd2de317ae1eec
#
_entry.id   b96b4aca81c6f7840ebd2de317ae1eec
#
_cell.length_a   1.000
_cell.length_b   1.000
_cell.length_c   1.000
_cell.angle_alpha   90.00
_cell.angle_beta   90.00
_cell.angle_gamma   90.00
#
_symmetry.space_group_name_H-M   'P 1'
#
loop_
_entity.id
_entity.type
_entity.pdbx_description
1 polymer ?
#
loop_
_entity_poly.entity_id
_entity_poly.type
_entity_poly.pdbx_seq_one_letter_code
_entity_poly.pdbx_strand_id
1 'polypeptide(L)'
;MNNVERAPEGEKAPLLSIIVPVYKVENYLPKCIDSILAQTFTDFELILVEDGSPDDCPALCDAAAEKDARVRVIHQKNGGLSAARNAGLDAARGAWIGFVDSDDYIAPEMYEVLYQAVQSTGADLALCDYAEVDEAGAPCQSMHVRLEKKVFAGQDLLKNATDSMIQPAWNKLYRRAVFAQLRYPEGKLNEDLFLIPEVCLQIQKAVVVPKALYYYVQRGGSIMSGNKTLRHFDAAEAAQRYWDCLVENAAYDALANAAKFTMGSVSRVYRQLPPALRKAPRSREMLRMQFKVVSRTRRYCAVPGGLWLQSWLLWHFPQTYSRLRELKG
;
A
#
# COMPACT_ATOMS: atom_id res chain seq x y z
N MET A 1 -5.67 16.29 -22.89
CA MET A 1 -4.30 16.79 -23.07
C MET A 1 -3.90 17.33 -21.71
N ASN A 2 -3.08 16.62 -20.95
CA ASN A 2 -2.67 17.03 -19.62
C ASN A 2 -1.60 18.11 -19.79
N ASN A 3 -1.90 19.33 -19.36
CA ASN A 3 -0.91 20.39 -19.23
C ASN A 3 0.00 20.06 -18.04
N VAL A 4 1.06 19.31 -18.28
CA VAL A 4 2.19 19.25 -17.35
C VAL A 4 3.03 20.51 -17.63
N GLU A 5 2.83 21.54 -16.82
CA GLU A 5 3.71 22.71 -16.86
C GLU A 5 5.15 22.25 -16.58
N ARG A 6 6.02 22.44 -17.56
CA ARG A 6 7.47 22.22 -17.37
C ARG A 6 7.98 23.28 -16.39
N ALA A 7 8.71 22.84 -15.38
CA ALA A 7 9.37 23.74 -14.44
C ALA A 7 10.25 24.75 -15.22
N PRO A 8 10.36 26.02 -14.74
CA PRO A 8 11.25 26.99 -15.31
C PRO A 8 12.71 26.48 -15.28
N GLU A 9 13.41 26.66 -16.39
CA GLU A 9 14.84 26.29 -16.51
C GLU A 9 15.66 27.09 -15.49
N GLY A 10 16.25 26.35 -14.50
CA GLY A 10 17.18 26.96 -13.53
C GLY A 10 16.85 26.66 -12.05
N GLU A 11 15.69 26.13 -11.70
CA GLU A 11 15.39 25.72 -10.32
C GLU A 11 16.06 24.38 -9.99
N LYS A 12 16.78 24.35 -8.87
CA LYS A 12 17.32 23.09 -8.31
C LYS A 12 16.16 22.15 -7.97
N ALA A 13 16.17 20.95 -8.55
CA ALA A 13 15.17 19.95 -8.22
C ALA A 13 15.20 19.66 -6.72
N PRO A 14 14.03 19.52 -6.06
CA PRO A 14 13.97 19.17 -4.65
C PRO A 14 14.56 17.77 -4.41
N LEU A 15 14.98 17.49 -3.19
CA LEU A 15 15.53 16.18 -2.85
C LEU A 15 14.43 15.11 -2.73
N LEU A 16 13.25 15.50 -2.25
CA LEU A 16 12.11 14.61 -2.00
C LEU A 16 10.86 15.11 -2.73
N SER A 17 10.11 14.21 -3.39
CA SER A 17 8.73 14.47 -3.83
C SER A 17 7.77 13.67 -2.95
N ILE A 18 6.85 14.36 -2.27
CA ILE A 18 5.78 13.77 -1.47
C ILE A 18 4.51 13.80 -2.30
N ILE A 19 3.94 12.63 -2.57
CA ILE A 19 2.77 12.45 -3.43
C ILE A 19 1.55 12.15 -2.56
N VAL A 20 0.50 12.95 -2.70
CA VAL A 20 -0.76 12.80 -1.97
C VAL A 20 -1.91 12.67 -2.98
N PRO A 21 -2.49 11.47 -3.15
CA PRO A 21 -3.71 11.28 -3.93
C PRO A 21 -4.91 11.82 -3.15
N VAL A 22 -5.75 12.65 -3.79
CA VAL A 22 -6.86 13.36 -3.12
C VAL A 22 -8.18 13.01 -3.79
N TYR A 23 -9.14 12.42 -3.02
CA TYR A 23 -10.50 12.16 -3.47
C TYR A 23 -11.47 11.97 -2.31
N LYS A 24 -12.49 12.85 -2.17
CA LYS A 24 -13.56 12.80 -1.14
C LYS A 24 -13.04 12.76 0.30
N VAL A 25 -12.17 13.70 0.64
CA VAL A 25 -11.50 13.78 1.95
C VAL A 25 -11.43 15.22 2.49
N GLU A 26 -12.34 16.10 2.10
CA GLU A 26 -12.34 17.53 2.46
C GLU A 26 -12.14 17.79 3.96
N ASN A 27 -12.68 16.92 4.82
CA ASN A 27 -12.58 17.05 6.27
C ASN A 27 -11.21 16.66 6.85
N TYR A 28 -10.41 15.89 6.12
CA TYR A 28 -9.10 15.35 6.55
C TYR A 28 -7.93 16.03 5.86
N LEU A 29 -8.13 16.46 4.62
CA LEU A 29 -7.08 17.01 3.75
C LEU A 29 -6.30 18.17 4.38
N PRO A 30 -6.92 19.15 5.08
CA PRO A 30 -6.17 20.23 5.70
C PRO A 30 -5.13 19.72 6.71
N LYS A 31 -5.50 18.79 7.59
CA LYS A 31 -4.59 18.20 8.58
C LYS A 31 -3.44 17.42 7.92
N CYS A 32 -3.75 16.70 6.85
CA CYS A 32 -2.74 15.99 6.04
C CYS A 32 -1.71 16.98 5.48
N ILE A 33 -2.16 18.02 4.77
CA ILE A 33 -1.30 19.05 4.17
C ILE A 33 -0.45 19.74 5.24
N ASP A 34 -1.08 20.20 6.33
CA ASP A 34 -0.37 20.89 7.41
C ASP A 34 0.73 20.02 8.03
N SER A 35 0.48 18.74 8.22
CA SER A 35 1.47 17.81 8.76
C SER A 35 2.68 17.59 7.83
N ILE A 36 2.46 17.67 6.52
CA ILE A 36 3.53 17.57 5.51
C ILE A 36 4.31 18.88 5.45
N LEU A 37 3.63 20.01 5.42
CA LEU A 37 4.29 21.33 5.36
C LEU A 37 5.10 21.65 6.62
N ALA A 38 4.72 21.06 7.77
CA ALA A 38 5.42 21.17 9.05
C ALA A 38 6.62 20.21 9.21
N GLN A 39 7.00 19.46 8.18
CA GLN A 39 8.14 18.55 8.25
C GLN A 39 9.45 19.29 8.55
N THR A 40 10.28 18.74 9.45
CA THR A 40 11.63 19.23 9.75
C THR A 40 12.57 19.10 8.56
N PHE A 41 12.35 18.12 7.69
CA PHE A 41 13.00 18.00 6.40
C PHE A 41 12.37 18.97 5.39
N THR A 42 13.09 20.01 4.96
CA THR A 42 12.53 21.15 4.18
C THR A 42 12.76 21.10 2.68
N ASP A 43 13.75 20.31 2.19
CA ASP A 43 14.07 20.20 0.74
C ASP A 43 13.14 19.20 0.05
N PHE A 44 11.85 19.57 -0.08
CA PHE A 44 10.84 18.74 -0.73
C PHE A 44 9.87 19.57 -1.60
N GLU A 45 9.21 18.88 -2.51
CA GLU A 45 7.95 19.30 -3.13
C GLU A 45 6.80 18.43 -2.65
N LEU A 46 5.61 19.03 -2.48
CA LEU A 46 4.36 18.35 -2.21
C LEU A 46 3.51 18.34 -3.48
N ILE A 47 3.20 17.15 -3.99
CA ILE A 47 2.36 16.97 -5.19
C ILE A 47 1.00 16.46 -4.74
N LEU A 48 0.00 17.35 -4.74
CA LEU A 48 -1.40 17.02 -4.50
C LEU A 48 -2.01 16.59 -5.84
N VAL A 49 -2.41 15.32 -5.95
CA VAL A 49 -3.09 14.82 -7.15
C VAL A 49 -4.58 14.74 -6.86
N GLU A 50 -5.31 15.79 -7.25
CA GLU A 50 -6.75 15.90 -7.13
C GLU A 50 -7.42 15.08 -8.23
N ASP A 51 -8.06 13.97 -7.83
CA ASP A 51 -8.60 12.93 -8.72
C ASP A 51 -10.10 13.13 -9.03
N GLY A 52 -10.49 14.35 -9.39
CA GLY A 52 -11.85 14.71 -9.78
C GLY A 52 -12.85 14.60 -8.61
N SER A 53 -12.47 15.09 -7.46
CA SER A 53 -13.31 15.05 -6.25
C SER A 53 -14.55 15.96 -6.39
N PRO A 54 -15.74 15.50 -5.98
CA PRO A 54 -16.97 16.29 -6.07
C PRO A 54 -17.23 17.20 -4.85
N ASP A 55 -16.36 17.14 -3.83
CA ASP A 55 -16.39 17.93 -2.59
C ASP A 55 -15.45 19.14 -2.68
N ASP A 56 -15.13 19.80 -1.57
CA ASP A 56 -14.28 20.99 -1.53
C ASP A 56 -12.77 20.70 -1.69
N CYS A 57 -12.35 19.44 -1.91
CA CYS A 57 -10.95 19.09 -2.11
C CYS A 57 -10.23 19.90 -3.20
N PRO A 58 -10.82 20.18 -4.41
CA PRO A 58 -10.15 20.98 -5.42
C PRO A 58 -9.75 22.37 -4.90
N ALA A 59 -10.68 23.07 -4.26
CA ALA A 59 -10.43 24.41 -3.70
C ALA A 59 -9.40 24.40 -2.57
N LEU A 60 -9.39 23.34 -1.73
CA LEU A 60 -8.41 23.17 -0.66
C LEU A 60 -6.99 22.93 -1.21
N CYS A 61 -6.87 22.16 -2.30
CA CYS A 61 -5.60 21.94 -2.98
C CYS A 61 -5.04 23.23 -3.56
N ASP A 62 -5.86 24.00 -4.27
CA ASP A 62 -5.47 25.27 -4.88
C ASP A 62 -5.05 26.29 -3.81
N ALA A 63 -5.83 26.40 -2.74
CA ALA A 63 -5.49 27.30 -1.62
C ALA A 63 -4.17 26.92 -0.92
N ALA A 64 -3.81 25.62 -0.90
CA ALA A 64 -2.51 25.18 -0.36
C ALA A 64 -1.36 25.59 -1.29
N ALA A 65 -1.54 25.49 -2.62
CA ALA A 65 -0.52 25.90 -3.59
C ALA A 65 -0.31 27.41 -3.62
N GLU A 66 -1.35 28.20 -3.38
CA GLU A 66 -1.24 29.67 -3.26
C GLU A 66 -0.45 30.09 -2.01
N LYS A 67 -0.49 29.30 -0.93
CA LYS A 67 0.15 29.64 0.35
C LYS A 67 1.60 29.20 0.45
N ASP A 68 1.98 28.08 -0.21
CA ASP A 68 3.33 27.51 -0.08
C ASP A 68 3.86 27.08 -1.46
N ALA A 69 4.94 27.69 -1.91
CA ALA A 69 5.55 27.45 -3.20
C ALA A 69 6.09 26.01 -3.38
N ARG A 70 6.21 25.22 -2.31
CA ARG A 70 6.58 23.81 -2.38
C ARG A 70 5.42 22.93 -2.86
N VAL A 71 4.17 23.45 -2.83
CA VAL A 71 2.95 22.70 -3.21
C VAL A 71 2.68 22.86 -4.70
N ARG A 72 2.44 21.74 -5.35
CA ARG A 72 2.00 21.64 -6.74
C ARG A 72 0.72 20.82 -6.81
N VAL A 73 -0.25 21.26 -7.58
CA VAL A 73 -1.52 20.57 -7.77
C VAL A 73 -1.61 19.98 -9.17
N ILE A 74 -2.10 18.77 -9.27
CA ILE A 74 -2.47 18.12 -10.52
C ILE A 74 -3.96 17.81 -10.43
N HIS A 75 -4.78 18.49 -11.25
CA HIS A 75 -6.19 18.15 -11.40
C HIS A 75 -6.34 17.13 -12.54
N GLN A 76 -7.03 16.04 -12.25
CA GLN A 76 -7.34 15.03 -13.26
C GLN A 76 -8.80 14.55 -13.16
N LYS A 77 -9.32 13.97 -14.24
CA LYS A 77 -10.58 13.24 -14.17
C LYS A 77 -10.38 11.98 -13.32
N ASN A 78 -11.36 11.68 -12.46
CA ASN A 78 -11.27 10.53 -11.58
C ASN A 78 -10.84 9.25 -12.30
N GLY A 79 -9.66 8.75 -11.95
CA GLY A 79 -9.04 7.54 -12.43
C GLY A 79 -8.80 6.52 -11.32
N GLY A 80 -9.05 6.90 -10.06
CA GLY A 80 -8.82 6.11 -8.85
C GLY A 80 -7.40 6.22 -8.30
N LEU A 81 -7.20 5.66 -7.11
CA LEU A 81 -5.98 5.80 -6.31
C LEU A 81 -4.69 5.46 -7.08
N SER A 82 -4.68 4.38 -7.86
CA SER A 82 -3.53 4.00 -8.69
C SER A 82 -3.18 5.05 -9.73
N ALA A 83 -4.19 5.58 -10.44
CA ALA A 83 -3.99 6.61 -11.46
C ALA A 83 -3.46 7.90 -10.85
N ALA A 84 -3.98 8.29 -9.68
CA ALA A 84 -3.51 9.47 -8.96
C ALA A 84 -2.05 9.30 -8.48
N ARG A 85 -1.68 8.15 -7.88
CA ARG A 85 -0.29 7.88 -7.51
C ARG A 85 0.64 7.85 -8.72
N ASN A 86 0.20 7.28 -9.84
CA ASN A 86 0.98 7.24 -11.08
C ASN A 86 1.22 8.64 -11.66
N ALA A 87 0.19 9.49 -11.69
CA ALA A 87 0.32 10.88 -12.14
C ALA A 87 1.31 11.67 -11.25
N GLY A 88 1.26 11.44 -9.94
CA GLY A 88 2.24 12.01 -9.01
C GLY A 88 3.67 11.52 -9.27
N LEU A 89 3.85 10.22 -9.54
CA LEU A 89 5.16 9.65 -9.91
C LEU A 89 5.72 10.24 -11.20
N ASP A 90 4.85 10.46 -12.21
CA ASP A 90 5.25 11.03 -13.51
C ASP A 90 5.66 12.51 -13.38
N ALA A 91 5.08 13.23 -12.42
CA ALA A 91 5.38 14.63 -12.15
C ALA A 91 6.52 14.85 -11.14
N ALA A 92 6.94 13.80 -10.41
CA ALA A 92 7.94 13.89 -9.37
C ALA A 92 9.34 14.22 -9.89
N ARG A 93 9.98 15.24 -9.28
CA ARG A 93 11.32 15.73 -9.63
C ARG A 93 12.39 15.27 -8.62
N GLY A 94 11.98 14.94 -7.40
CA GLY A 94 12.86 14.55 -6.30
C GLY A 94 13.67 13.28 -6.59
N ALA A 95 14.83 13.16 -5.99
CA ALA A 95 15.63 11.93 -6.01
C ALA A 95 14.99 10.82 -5.16
N TRP A 96 14.13 11.22 -4.22
CA TRP A 96 13.38 10.36 -3.32
C TRP A 96 11.87 10.58 -3.48
N ILE A 97 11.09 9.55 -3.21
CA ILE A 97 9.62 9.55 -3.26
C ILE A 97 9.06 9.15 -1.91
N GLY A 98 8.09 9.91 -1.43
CA GLY A 98 7.20 9.56 -0.32
C GLY A 98 5.74 9.56 -0.79
N PHE A 99 4.91 8.71 -0.20
CA PHE A 99 3.46 8.76 -0.36
C PHE A 99 2.81 9.04 1.00
N VAL A 100 1.74 9.82 0.98
CA VAL A 100 0.88 10.02 2.15
C VAL A 100 -0.57 9.93 1.66
N ASP A 101 -1.39 9.13 2.32
CA ASP A 101 -2.83 9.09 2.01
C ASP A 101 -3.51 10.32 2.60
N SER A 102 -4.40 10.94 1.84
CA SER A 102 -4.95 12.26 2.14
C SER A 102 -5.92 12.33 3.34
N ASP A 103 -6.29 11.19 3.89
CA ASP A 103 -7.07 11.05 5.13
C ASP A 103 -6.22 10.79 6.38
N ASP A 104 -4.88 10.72 6.23
CA ASP A 104 -3.90 10.45 7.27
C ASP A 104 -3.02 11.69 7.56
N TYR A 105 -2.12 11.59 8.54
CA TYR A 105 -1.13 12.61 8.82
C TYR A 105 0.18 11.98 9.35
N ILE A 106 1.27 12.77 9.35
CA ILE A 106 2.61 12.28 9.68
C ILE A 106 3.27 13.08 10.81
N ALA A 107 4.20 12.42 11.53
CA ALA A 107 5.00 13.08 12.54
C ALA A 107 5.94 14.14 11.91
N PRO A 108 6.20 15.28 12.58
CA PRO A 108 7.02 16.34 12.01
C PRO A 108 8.41 15.91 11.55
N GLU A 109 8.99 14.90 12.18
CA GLU A 109 10.33 14.40 11.88
C GLU A 109 10.37 13.17 10.96
N MET A 110 9.24 12.72 10.38
CA MET A 110 9.18 11.47 9.63
C MET A 110 10.20 11.40 8.50
N TYR A 111 10.17 12.35 7.58
CA TYR A 111 11.07 12.31 6.42
C TYR A 111 12.53 12.62 6.78
N GLU A 112 12.78 13.44 7.79
CA GLU A 112 14.12 13.65 8.31
C GLU A 112 14.74 12.34 8.83
N VAL A 113 14.00 11.61 9.66
CA VAL A 113 14.45 10.34 10.25
C VAL A 113 14.64 9.27 9.17
N LEU A 114 13.71 9.15 8.23
CA LEU A 114 13.81 8.19 7.13
C LEU A 114 14.99 8.53 6.21
N TYR A 115 15.21 9.82 5.91
CA TYR A 115 16.32 10.24 5.07
C TYR A 115 17.68 10.00 5.75
N GLN A 116 17.82 10.31 7.03
CA GLN A 116 19.02 9.98 7.80
C GLN A 116 19.30 8.46 7.83
N ALA A 117 18.25 7.64 7.90
CA ALA A 117 18.40 6.19 7.87
C ALA A 117 18.93 5.69 6.52
N VAL A 118 18.43 6.20 5.38
CA VAL A 118 18.97 5.82 4.06
C VAL A 118 20.38 6.35 3.84
N GLN A 119 20.70 7.56 4.32
CA GLN A 119 22.04 8.11 4.23
C GLN A 119 23.07 7.29 5.01
N SER A 120 22.75 6.91 6.23
CA SER A 120 23.67 6.17 7.11
C SER A 120 23.88 4.70 6.69
N THR A 121 22.93 4.12 5.96
CA THR A 121 22.97 2.69 5.57
C THR A 121 23.26 2.46 4.10
N GLY A 122 23.12 3.50 3.25
CA GLY A 122 23.13 3.37 1.79
C GLY A 122 21.93 2.59 1.26
N ALA A 123 20.81 2.58 1.98
CA ALA A 123 19.60 1.88 1.56
C ALA A 123 18.84 2.61 0.45
N ASP A 124 18.10 1.86 -0.37
CA ASP A 124 17.22 2.38 -1.43
C ASP A 124 15.80 2.63 -0.94
N LEU A 125 15.47 2.06 0.23
CA LEU A 125 14.18 2.15 0.89
C LEU A 125 14.37 2.29 2.39
N ALA A 126 13.71 3.27 3.01
CA ALA A 126 13.46 3.29 4.44
C ALA A 126 11.98 3.15 4.72
N LEU A 127 11.62 2.46 5.80
CA LEU A 127 10.24 2.37 6.27
C LEU A 127 10.19 2.56 7.79
N CYS A 128 9.10 3.20 8.25
CA CYS A 128 8.83 3.38 9.67
C CYS A 128 7.58 2.62 10.10
N ASP A 129 7.36 2.54 11.41
CA ASP A 129 6.12 2.03 11.97
C ASP A 129 5.00 3.09 11.89
N TYR A 130 3.78 2.67 12.16
CA TYR A 130 2.60 3.54 12.16
C TYR A 130 1.76 3.32 13.41
N ALA A 131 0.98 4.33 13.77
CA ALA A 131 -0.03 4.25 14.82
C ALA A 131 -1.42 4.36 14.21
N GLU A 132 -2.32 3.48 14.61
CA GLU A 132 -3.75 3.62 14.30
C GLU A 132 -4.37 4.60 15.30
N VAL A 133 -5.03 5.63 14.78
CA VAL A 133 -5.66 6.69 15.58
C VAL A 133 -7.10 6.90 15.14
N ASP A 134 -7.95 7.38 16.04
CA ASP A 134 -9.29 7.83 15.68
C ASP A 134 -9.25 9.23 15.02
N GLU A 135 -10.42 9.74 14.60
CA GLU A 135 -10.54 11.06 13.98
C GLU A 135 -10.10 12.22 14.90
N ALA A 136 -10.12 12.03 16.21
CA ALA A 136 -9.62 12.99 17.19
C ALA A 136 -8.09 12.88 17.42
N GLY A 137 -7.44 11.84 16.87
CA GLY A 137 -6.02 11.57 17.01
C GLY A 137 -5.67 10.72 18.24
N ALA A 138 -6.68 10.18 18.96
CA ALA A 138 -6.42 9.27 20.08
C ALA A 138 -6.05 7.87 19.55
N PRO A 139 -5.08 7.17 20.17
CA PRO A 139 -4.70 5.83 19.76
C PRO A 139 -5.86 4.82 19.85
N CYS A 140 -6.16 4.13 18.74
CA CYS A 140 -7.20 3.10 18.67
C CYS A 140 -6.74 1.76 19.25
N GLN A 141 -5.44 1.48 19.15
CA GLN A 141 -4.80 0.27 19.68
C GLN A 141 -3.42 0.65 20.26
N SER A 142 -2.86 -0.23 21.11
CA SER A 142 -1.49 -0.04 21.59
C SER A 142 -0.53 0.03 20.39
N MET A 143 0.33 1.05 20.39
CA MET A 143 1.38 1.20 19.38
C MET A 143 2.20 -0.10 19.32
N HIS A 144 2.19 -0.74 18.18
CA HIS A 144 2.98 -1.93 17.93
C HIS A 144 4.27 -1.54 17.21
N VAL A 145 5.29 -1.18 17.94
CA VAL A 145 6.65 -1.20 17.39
C VAL A 145 7.05 -2.66 17.22
N ARG A 146 6.78 -3.22 16.05
CA ARG A 146 6.96 -4.66 15.77
C ARG A 146 8.34 -5.02 15.25
N LEU A 147 9.10 -4.05 14.77
CA LEU A 147 10.37 -4.31 14.10
C LEU A 147 11.52 -3.63 14.82
N GLU A 148 12.48 -4.42 15.29
CA GLU A 148 13.80 -3.91 15.63
C GLU A 148 14.45 -3.29 14.39
N LYS A 149 15.33 -2.28 14.61
CA LYS A 149 16.10 -1.68 13.52
C LYS A 149 16.86 -2.79 12.78
N LYS A 150 16.41 -3.11 11.56
CA LYS A 150 17.03 -4.11 10.70
C LYS A 150 17.31 -3.50 9.34
N VAL A 151 18.46 -3.88 8.80
CA VAL A 151 18.78 -3.65 7.40
C VAL A 151 18.53 -4.96 6.67
N PHE A 152 17.74 -4.92 5.60
CA PHE A 152 17.36 -6.08 4.81
C PHE A 152 17.96 -5.97 3.41
N ALA A 153 18.40 -7.09 2.83
CA ALA A 153 18.56 -7.20 1.39
C ALA A 153 17.16 -7.21 0.72
N GLY A 154 17.04 -6.75 -0.52
CA GLY A 154 15.75 -6.70 -1.23
C GLY A 154 15.04 -8.05 -1.29
N GLN A 155 15.79 -9.14 -1.52
CA GLN A 155 15.23 -10.50 -1.50
C GLN A 155 14.65 -10.93 -0.14
N ASP A 156 15.26 -10.50 0.97
CA ASP A 156 14.72 -10.79 2.30
C ASP A 156 13.48 -9.97 2.59
N LEU A 157 13.39 -8.74 2.06
CA LEU A 157 12.19 -7.94 2.14
C LEU A 157 11.05 -8.57 1.32
N LEU A 158 11.35 -9.10 0.13
CA LEU A 158 10.39 -9.81 -0.71
C LEU A 158 9.71 -10.97 0.04
N LYS A 159 10.45 -11.75 0.81
CA LYS A 159 9.89 -12.87 1.60
C LYS A 159 8.83 -12.43 2.62
N ASN A 160 8.87 -11.16 3.02
CA ASN A 160 7.97 -10.55 4.00
C ASN A 160 7.01 -9.53 3.39
N ALA A 161 6.87 -9.45 2.06
CA ALA A 161 6.08 -8.42 1.37
C ALA A 161 4.58 -8.39 1.73
N THR A 162 4.06 -9.43 2.38
CA THR A 162 2.68 -9.46 2.92
C THR A 162 2.57 -9.00 4.37
N ASP A 163 3.67 -8.59 5.00
CA ASP A 163 3.64 -7.97 6.33
C ASP A 163 2.96 -6.60 6.27
N SER A 164 2.13 -6.31 7.27
CA SER A 164 1.36 -5.06 7.36
C SER A 164 2.23 -3.79 7.42
N MET A 165 3.50 -3.92 7.77
CA MET A 165 4.47 -2.82 7.76
C MET A 165 5.11 -2.60 6.40
N ILE A 166 5.25 -3.68 5.61
CA ILE A 166 5.93 -3.65 4.32
C ILE A 166 4.95 -3.37 3.18
N GLN A 167 3.73 -3.87 3.28
CA GLN A 167 2.71 -3.78 2.25
C GLN A 167 2.29 -2.34 1.90
N PRO A 168 1.97 -1.43 2.86
CA PRO A 168 1.48 -0.10 2.54
C PRO A 168 2.48 0.74 1.76
N ALA A 169 1.99 1.66 0.91
CA ALA A 169 2.83 2.60 0.16
C ALA A 169 3.38 3.74 1.05
N TRP A 170 2.63 4.14 2.05
CA TRP A 170 2.70 5.46 2.68
C TRP A 170 3.70 5.61 3.86
N ASN A 171 4.14 4.59 4.52
CA ASN A 171 5.09 4.68 5.64
C ASN A 171 6.57 4.60 5.20
N LYS A 172 6.89 5.10 4.01
CA LYS A 172 8.18 4.81 3.35
C LYS A 172 8.79 6.03 2.67
N LEU A 173 10.12 5.95 2.52
CA LEU A 173 10.92 6.79 1.66
C LEU A 173 11.63 5.90 0.64
N TYR A 174 11.32 6.08 -0.64
CA TYR A 174 11.84 5.27 -1.75
C TYR A 174 12.86 6.07 -2.57
N ARG A 175 13.95 5.46 -3.00
CA ARG A 175 14.76 6.03 -4.09
C ARG A 175 13.91 6.09 -5.37
N ARG A 176 13.79 7.25 -6.02
CA ARG A 176 12.93 7.43 -7.22
C ARG A 176 13.21 6.42 -8.32
N ALA A 177 14.49 5.99 -8.50
CA ALA A 177 14.88 5.01 -9.50
C ALA A 177 14.11 3.67 -9.38
N VAL A 178 13.60 3.32 -8.20
CA VAL A 178 12.74 2.13 -7.98
C VAL A 178 11.50 2.18 -8.88
N PHE A 179 10.95 3.37 -9.12
CA PHE A 179 9.76 3.58 -9.95
C PHE A 179 10.06 3.89 -11.43
N ALA A 180 11.30 3.70 -11.90
CA ALA A 180 11.66 4.01 -13.30
C ALA A 180 10.74 3.31 -14.32
N GLN A 181 10.34 2.07 -14.02
CA GLN A 181 9.45 1.26 -14.86
C GLN A 181 8.23 0.70 -14.11
N LEU A 182 8.09 0.99 -12.82
CA LEU A 182 7.00 0.50 -12.01
C LEU A 182 5.86 1.52 -11.92
N ARG A 183 4.62 1.02 -12.07
CA ARG A 183 3.40 1.82 -11.87
C ARG A 183 2.36 1.00 -11.13
N TYR A 184 1.54 1.68 -10.35
CA TYR A 184 0.40 1.06 -9.67
C TYR A 184 -0.62 0.56 -10.71
N PRO A 185 -1.18 -0.65 -10.56
CA PRO A 185 -2.16 -1.20 -11.49
C PRO A 185 -3.49 -0.44 -11.37
N GLU A 186 -3.91 0.22 -12.44
CA GLU A 186 -5.16 0.98 -12.46
C GLU A 186 -6.39 0.09 -12.34
N GLY A 187 -7.44 0.60 -11.70
CA GLY A 187 -8.71 -0.09 -11.52
C GLY A 187 -8.70 -1.25 -10.53
N LYS A 188 -7.58 -1.52 -9.85
CA LYS A 188 -7.46 -2.55 -8.81
C LYS A 188 -7.67 -1.99 -7.41
N LEU A 189 -8.24 -2.83 -6.52
CA LEU A 189 -8.20 -2.63 -5.08
C LEU A 189 -6.95 -3.31 -4.51
N ASN A 190 -6.38 -2.75 -3.44
CA ASN A 190 -5.11 -3.22 -2.85
C ASN A 190 -3.95 -3.16 -3.86
N GLU A 191 -3.84 -2.05 -4.56
CA GLU A 191 -2.85 -1.77 -5.59
C GLU A 191 -1.42 -1.85 -5.08
N ASP A 192 -1.20 -1.51 -3.81
CA ASP A 192 0.07 -1.63 -3.10
C ASP A 192 0.52 -3.09 -2.99
N LEU A 193 -0.39 -4.02 -2.66
CA LEU A 193 -0.08 -5.45 -2.60
C LEU A 193 0.32 -6.02 -3.97
N PHE A 194 -0.17 -5.45 -5.06
CA PHE A 194 0.28 -5.82 -6.40
C PHE A 194 1.70 -5.33 -6.68
N LEU A 195 2.06 -4.14 -6.19
CA LEU A 195 3.30 -3.48 -6.57
C LEU A 195 4.48 -3.81 -5.65
N ILE A 196 4.24 -4.05 -4.35
CA ILE A 196 5.32 -4.21 -3.36
C ILE A 196 6.29 -5.36 -3.68
N PRO A 197 5.89 -6.51 -4.23
CA PRO A 197 6.84 -7.55 -4.64
C PRO A 197 7.82 -7.06 -5.71
N GLU A 198 7.32 -6.30 -6.69
CA GLU A 198 8.13 -5.71 -7.77
C GLU A 198 9.10 -4.66 -7.19
N VAL A 199 8.61 -3.82 -6.26
CA VAL A 199 9.47 -2.86 -5.54
C VAL A 199 10.59 -3.57 -4.80
N CYS A 200 10.30 -4.67 -4.09
CA CYS A 200 11.33 -5.46 -3.39
C CYS A 200 12.42 -6.00 -4.32
N LEU A 201 12.09 -6.29 -5.59
CA LEU A 201 13.04 -6.74 -6.59
C LEU A 201 13.93 -5.62 -7.14
N GLN A 202 13.45 -4.36 -7.09
CA GLN A 202 14.23 -3.20 -7.59
C GLN A 202 15.19 -2.65 -6.54
N ILE A 203 15.02 -2.96 -5.26
CA ILE A 203 15.86 -2.44 -4.19
C ILE A 203 16.99 -3.42 -3.85
N GLN A 204 18.18 -2.90 -3.59
CA GLN A 204 19.29 -3.70 -3.07
C GLN A 204 19.22 -3.79 -1.55
N LYS A 205 18.86 -2.71 -0.89
CA LYS A 205 18.86 -2.61 0.56
C LYS A 205 17.67 -1.79 1.09
N ALA A 206 17.03 -2.30 2.13
CA ALA A 206 16.02 -1.57 2.90
C ALA A 206 16.43 -1.42 4.35
N VAL A 207 16.00 -0.34 4.99
CA VAL A 207 16.21 -0.09 6.43
C VAL A 207 14.88 0.16 7.12
N VAL A 208 14.66 -0.50 8.26
CA VAL A 208 13.50 -0.30 9.12
C VAL A 208 13.87 0.64 10.27
N VAL A 209 13.07 1.66 10.45
CA VAL A 209 13.10 2.57 11.58
C VAL A 209 12.00 2.18 12.57
N PRO A 210 12.33 1.65 13.76
CA PRO A 210 11.34 1.15 14.72
C PRO A 210 10.72 2.32 15.52
N LYS A 211 10.08 3.25 14.81
CA LYS A 211 9.40 4.42 15.37
C LYS A 211 8.12 4.65 14.59
N ALA A 212 7.00 4.80 15.31
CA ALA A 212 5.72 5.16 14.70
C ALA A 212 5.75 6.65 14.31
N LEU A 213 5.88 6.90 13.00
CA LEU A 213 5.99 8.24 12.43
C LEU A 213 4.84 8.57 11.46
N TYR A 214 3.98 7.60 11.20
CA TYR A 214 2.79 7.75 10.37
C TYR A 214 1.55 7.48 11.23
N TYR A 215 0.51 8.31 11.10
CA TYR A 215 -0.73 8.19 11.84
C TYR A 215 -1.86 7.81 10.88
N TYR A 216 -2.24 6.53 10.94
CA TYR A 216 -3.31 5.97 10.13
C TYR A 216 -4.66 6.24 10.81
N VAL A 217 -5.50 7.05 10.19
CA VAL A 217 -6.78 7.50 10.75
C VAL A 217 -7.89 6.47 10.48
N GLN A 218 -8.41 5.90 11.56
CA GLN A 218 -9.59 5.03 11.50
C GLN A 218 -10.86 5.87 11.38
N ARG A 219 -11.44 5.91 10.17
CA ARG A 219 -12.65 6.70 9.90
C ARG A 219 -13.82 5.86 9.42
N GLY A 220 -15.05 6.36 9.68
CA GLY A 220 -16.25 5.79 9.07
C GLY A 220 -16.25 5.99 7.55
N GLY A 221 -16.75 5.00 6.79
CA GLY A 221 -16.86 5.10 5.32
C GLY A 221 -15.57 4.80 4.53
N SER A 222 -14.53 4.29 5.18
CA SER A 222 -13.33 3.78 4.50
C SER A 222 -13.68 2.72 3.44
N ILE A 223 -12.95 2.68 2.32
CA ILE A 223 -13.08 1.66 1.26
C ILE A 223 -13.05 0.23 1.84
N MET A 224 -12.33 0.04 2.95
CA MET A 224 -12.17 -1.24 3.61
C MET A 224 -13.35 -1.65 4.50
N SER A 225 -14.19 -0.70 4.96
CA SER A 225 -15.29 -0.93 5.90
C SER A 225 -16.63 -1.30 5.26
N GLY A 226 -16.81 -1.09 3.95
CA GLY A 226 -18.07 -1.33 3.23
C GLY A 226 -18.37 -2.80 2.92
N ASN A 227 -19.59 -3.07 2.43
CA ASN A 227 -20.02 -4.38 1.95
C ASN A 227 -19.06 -4.92 0.88
N LYS A 228 -18.61 -6.16 1.03
CA LYS A 228 -17.68 -6.78 0.08
C LYS A 228 -18.38 -7.06 -1.25
N THR A 229 -17.66 -6.76 -2.32
CA THR A 229 -18.05 -7.00 -3.72
C THR A 229 -17.04 -7.95 -4.37
N LEU A 230 -17.30 -8.37 -5.61
CA LEU A 230 -16.36 -9.22 -6.35
C LEU A 230 -15.00 -8.55 -6.61
N ARG A 231 -14.93 -7.21 -6.61
CA ARG A 231 -13.67 -6.45 -6.74
C ARG A 231 -12.70 -6.70 -5.58
N HIS A 232 -13.19 -7.01 -4.39
CA HIS A 232 -12.33 -7.30 -3.24
C HIS A 232 -11.50 -8.59 -3.42
N PHE A 233 -11.81 -9.43 -4.42
CA PHE A 233 -10.93 -10.52 -4.82
C PHE A 233 -9.61 -10.04 -5.48
N ASP A 234 -9.46 -8.77 -5.80
CA ASP A 234 -8.20 -8.22 -6.29
C ASP A 234 -7.06 -8.46 -5.28
N ALA A 235 -7.35 -8.39 -3.96
CA ALA A 235 -6.37 -8.78 -2.94
C ALA A 235 -5.90 -10.25 -3.07
N ALA A 236 -6.77 -11.15 -3.51
CA ALA A 236 -6.41 -12.55 -3.72
C ALA A 236 -5.60 -12.75 -5.01
N GLU A 237 -5.86 -11.96 -6.05
CA GLU A 237 -5.03 -11.93 -7.26
C GLU A 237 -3.64 -11.39 -6.97
N ALA A 238 -3.55 -10.29 -6.21
CA ALA A 238 -2.29 -9.74 -5.78
C ALA A 238 -1.49 -10.75 -4.94
N ALA A 239 -2.15 -11.48 -4.04
CA ALA A 239 -1.53 -12.55 -3.27
C ALA A 239 -1.03 -13.72 -4.13
N GLN A 240 -1.76 -14.08 -5.20
CA GLN A 240 -1.28 -15.06 -6.18
C GLN A 240 -0.05 -14.54 -6.92
N ARG A 241 -0.08 -13.29 -7.42
CA ARG A 241 1.06 -12.67 -8.10
C ARG A 241 2.30 -12.65 -7.20
N TYR A 242 2.12 -12.32 -5.92
CA TYR A 242 3.20 -12.42 -4.95
C TYR A 242 3.77 -13.85 -4.86
N TRP A 243 2.91 -14.87 -4.78
CA TRP A 243 3.33 -16.28 -4.79
C TRP A 243 4.11 -16.64 -6.06
N ASP A 244 3.61 -16.23 -7.24
CA ASP A 244 4.29 -16.45 -8.53
C ASP A 244 5.66 -15.75 -8.53
N CYS A 245 5.76 -14.52 -8.04
CA CYS A 245 7.01 -13.77 -7.90
C CYS A 245 8.05 -14.50 -7.00
N LEU A 246 7.61 -15.08 -5.88
CA LEU A 246 8.48 -15.88 -5.02
C LEU A 246 9.02 -17.12 -5.73
N VAL A 247 8.19 -17.79 -6.56
CA VAL A 247 8.63 -18.97 -7.35
C VAL A 247 9.66 -18.55 -8.39
N GLU A 248 9.41 -17.48 -9.12
CA GLU A 248 10.30 -16.95 -10.18
C GLU A 248 11.66 -16.53 -9.62
N ASN A 249 11.70 -16.09 -8.36
CA ASN A 249 12.93 -15.65 -7.69
C ASN A 249 13.51 -16.69 -6.71
N ALA A 250 13.08 -17.95 -6.80
CA ALA A 250 13.56 -19.08 -6.00
C ALA A 250 13.47 -18.87 -4.46
N ALA A 251 12.58 -17.99 -4.00
CA ALA A 251 12.33 -17.70 -2.58
C ALA A 251 11.38 -18.74 -1.95
N TYR A 252 11.73 -20.02 -2.06
CA TYR A 252 10.83 -21.15 -1.75
C TYR A 252 10.49 -21.26 -0.26
N ASP A 253 11.32 -20.76 0.63
CA ASP A 253 11.11 -20.72 2.09
C ASP A 253 9.92 -19.85 2.49
N ALA A 254 9.54 -18.86 1.68
CA ALA A 254 8.37 -17.99 1.91
C ALA A 254 7.05 -18.54 1.31
N LEU A 255 7.09 -19.54 0.43
CA LEU A 255 5.94 -20.00 -0.35
C LEU A 255 4.78 -20.54 0.52
N ALA A 256 5.07 -21.22 1.61
CA ALA A 256 4.01 -21.73 2.51
C ALA A 256 3.21 -20.59 3.13
N ASN A 257 3.88 -19.50 3.53
CA ASN A 257 3.22 -18.30 4.07
C ASN A 257 2.44 -17.55 2.99
N ALA A 258 2.99 -17.40 1.79
CA ALA A 258 2.30 -16.80 0.66
C ALA A 258 1.03 -17.59 0.25
N ALA A 259 1.11 -18.92 0.23
CA ALA A 259 -0.04 -19.79 -0.02
C ALA A 259 -1.12 -19.66 1.06
N LYS A 260 -0.73 -19.57 2.34
CA LYS A 260 -1.64 -19.31 3.47
C LYS A 260 -2.30 -17.94 3.33
N PHE A 261 -1.54 -16.91 2.97
CA PHE A 261 -2.04 -15.56 2.73
C PHE A 261 -3.05 -15.52 1.58
N THR A 262 -2.76 -16.17 0.44
CA THR A 262 -3.66 -16.29 -0.72
C THR A 262 -4.97 -16.98 -0.32
N MET A 263 -4.90 -18.11 0.36
CA MET A 263 -6.09 -18.81 0.86
C MET A 263 -6.89 -17.93 1.84
N GLY A 264 -6.22 -17.25 2.75
CA GLY A 264 -6.82 -16.35 3.72
C GLY A 264 -7.57 -15.20 3.06
N SER A 265 -6.97 -14.56 2.05
CA SER A 265 -7.57 -13.48 1.26
C SER A 265 -8.86 -13.94 0.56
N VAL A 266 -8.82 -15.08 -0.16
CA VAL A 266 -10.02 -15.66 -0.79
C VAL A 266 -11.09 -15.99 0.23
N SER A 267 -10.71 -16.65 1.33
CA SER A 267 -11.64 -17.06 2.40
C SER A 267 -12.35 -15.86 3.03
N ARG A 268 -11.60 -14.81 3.36
CA ARG A 268 -12.13 -13.59 3.97
C ARG A 268 -13.16 -12.93 3.07
N VAL A 269 -12.83 -12.69 1.81
CA VAL A 269 -13.74 -12.06 0.84
C VAL A 269 -14.97 -12.94 0.64
N TYR A 270 -14.80 -14.25 0.35
CA TYR A 270 -15.90 -15.17 0.09
C TYR A 270 -16.94 -15.20 1.24
N ARG A 271 -16.49 -15.26 2.49
CA ARG A 271 -17.38 -15.29 3.66
C ARG A 271 -18.18 -13.99 3.83
N GLN A 272 -17.59 -12.84 3.47
CA GLN A 272 -18.22 -11.53 3.60
C GLN A 272 -19.05 -11.12 2.37
N LEU A 273 -18.99 -11.88 1.26
CA LEU A 273 -19.83 -11.63 0.10
C LEU A 273 -21.32 -11.92 0.39
N PRO A 274 -22.23 -11.11 -0.18
CA PRO A 274 -23.66 -11.45 -0.25
C PRO A 274 -23.87 -12.84 -0.86
N PRO A 275 -24.89 -13.62 -0.42
CA PRO A 275 -25.11 -14.99 -0.91
C PRO A 275 -25.22 -15.14 -2.42
N ALA A 276 -25.82 -14.16 -3.10
CA ALA A 276 -25.93 -14.14 -4.57
C ALA A 276 -24.56 -14.09 -5.25
N LEU A 277 -23.64 -13.27 -4.74
CA LEU A 277 -22.30 -13.11 -5.31
C LEU A 277 -21.37 -14.29 -5.01
N ARG A 278 -21.64 -15.08 -3.95
CA ARG A 278 -20.87 -16.32 -3.68
C ARG A 278 -21.00 -17.36 -4.79
N LYS A 279 -22.09 -17.33 -5.56
CA LYS A 279 -22.32 -18.23 -6.71
C LYS A 279 -21.76 -17.71 -8.03
N ALA A 280 -21.27 -16.48 -8.06
CA ALA A 280 -20.74 -15.84 -9.27
C ALA A 280 -19.54 -16.61 -9.86
N PRO A 281 -19.32 -16.56 -11.18
CA PRO A 281 -18.15 -17.18 -11.83
C PRO A 281 -16.83 -16.77 -11.20
N ARG A 282 -16.67 -15.47 -10.90
CA ARG A 282 -15.48 -14.93 -10.24
C ARG A 282 -15.20 -15.56 -8.87
N SER A 283 -16.24 -15.81 -8.06
CA SER A 283 -16.07 -16.46 -6.76
C SER A 283 -15.58 -17.91 -6.93
N ARG A 284 -16.11 -18.66 -7.90
CA ARG A 284 -15.64 -20.02 -8.20
C ARG A 284 -14.20 -20.04 -8.73
N GLU A 285 -13.86 -19.09 -9.57
CA GLU A 285 -12.50 -18.92 -10.07
C GLU A 285 -11.51 -18.72 -8.93
N MET A 286 -11.79 -17.81 -7.98
CA MET A 286 -10.93 -17.50 -6.85
C MET A 286 -10.81 -18.69 -5.87
N LEU A 287 -11.92 -19.40 -5.61
CA LEU A 287 -11.87 -20.62 -4.83
C LEU A 287 -10.96 -21.70 -5.46
N ARG A 288 -11.02 -21.86 -6.78
CA ARG A 288 -10.15 -22.79 -7.52
C ARG A 288 -8.69 -22.31 -7.52
N MET A 289 -8.47 -21.03 -7.70
CA MET A 289 -7.14 -20.41 -7.75
C MET A 289 -6.38 -20.66 -6.45
N GLN A 290 -6.96 -20.35 -5.27
CA GLN A 290 -6.31 -20.58 -3.99
C GLN A 290 -5.92 -22.05 -3.77
N PHE A 291 -6.79 -23.00 -4.17
CA PHE A 291 -6.49 -24.43 -4.06
C PHE A 291 -5.32 -24.84 -4.96
N LYS A 292 -5.25 -24.30 -6.18
CA LYS A 292 -4.10 -24.51 -7.08
C LYS A 292 -2.81 -23.99 -6.48
N VAL A 293 -2.81 -22.77 -5.91
CA VAL A 293 -1.64 -22.17 -5.25
C VAL A 293 -1.15 -23.06 -4.11
N VAL A 294 -2.03 -23.43 -3.16
CA VAL A 294 -1.66 -24.28 -2.03
C VAL A 294 -1.15 -25.67 -2.49
N SER A 295 -1.80 -26.24 -3.51
CA SER A 295 -1.38 -27.56 -4.04
C SER A 295 -0.05 -27.51 -4.78
N ARG A 296 0.20 -26.44 -5.56
CA ARG A 296 1.48 -26.25 -6.27
C ARG A 296 2.64 -26.01 -5.31
N THR A 297 2.40 -25.32 -4.19
CA THR A 297 3.42 -25.05 -3.15
C THR A 297 4.10 -26.32 -2.67
N ARG A 298 3.37 -27.45 -2.60
CA ARG A 298 3.92 -28.77 -2.19
C ARG A 298 5.05 -29.28 -3.09
N ARG A 299 5.22 -28.72 -4.28
CA ARG A 299 6.31 -29.10 -5.20
C ARG A 299 7.64 -28.43 -4.83
N TYR A 300 7.59 -27.37 -4.03
CA TYR A 300 8.74 -26.53 -3.71
C TYR A 300 9.12 -26.61 -2.23
N CYS A 301 8.14 -26.75 -1.34
CA CYS A 301 8.39 -26.82 0.10
C CYS A 301 7.30 -27.63 0.84
N ALA A 302 7.55 -27.95 2.10
CA ALA A 302 6.58 -28.58 2.97
C ALA A 302 5.40 -27.65 3.22
N VAL A 303 4.19 -28.13 3.02
CA VAL A 303 2.93 -27.42 3.31
C VAL A 303 2.27 -28.07 4.52
N PRO A 304 1.95 -27.31 5.58
CA PRO A 304 1.23 -27.87 6.73
C PRO A 304 -0.06 -28.59 6.29
N GLY A 305 -0.26 -29.84 6.75
CA GLY A 305 -1.42 -30.66 6.35
C GLY A 305 -2.76 -29.98 6.63
N GLY A 306 -2.85 -29.22 7.72
CA GLY A 306 -4.02 -28.42 8.04
C GLY A 306 -4.31 -27.31 7.01
N LEU A 307 -3.30 -26.68 6.43
CA LEU A 307 -3.47 -25.67 5.38
C LEU A 307 -4.02 -26.30 4.10
N TRP A 308 -3.47 -27.44 3.69
CA TRP A 308 -3.96 -28.15 2.51
C TRP A 308 -5.41 -28.60 2.67
N LEU A 309 -5.77 -29.21 3.82
CA LEU A 309 -7.12 -29.65 4.11
C LEU A 309 -8.12 -28.48 4.11
N GLN A 310 -7.77 -27.36 4.75
CA GLN A 310 -8.59 -26.14 4.74
C GLN A 310 -8.82 -25.61 3.34
N SER A 311 -7.76 -25.57 2.51
CA SER A 311 -7.82 -25.14 1.12
C SER A 311 -8.70 -26.05 0.28
N TRP A 312 -8.61 -27.37 0.47
CA TRP A 312 -9.45 -28.38 -0.17
C TRP A 312 -10.91 -28.23 0.23
N LEU A 313 -11.20 -28.07 1.54
CA LEU A 313 -12.56 -27.83 2.05
C LEU A 313 -13.14 -26.52 1.50
N LEU A 314 -12.37 -25.46 1.47
CA LEU A 314 -12.81 -24.17 0.93
C LEU A 314 -13.15 -24.26 -0.56
N TRP A 315 -12.41 -25.06 -1.33
CA TRP A 315 -12.69 -25.29 -2.75
C TRP A 315 -13.93 -26.16 -3.00
N HIS A 316 -14.01 -27.33 -2.35
CA HIS A 316 -15.06 -28.32 -2.62
C HIS A 316 -16.35 -28.08 -1.85
N PHE A 317 -16.24 -27.55 -0.63
CA PHE A 317 -17.36 -27.34 0.30
C PHE A 317 -17.30 -25.93 0.93
N PRO A 318 -17.36 -24.85 0.14
CA PRO A 318 -17.11 -23.50 0.64
C PRO A 318 -18.11 -23.02 1.69
N GLN A 319 -19.37 -23.47 1.63
CA GLN A 319 -20.38 -23.15 2.63
C GLN A 319 -20.11 -23.86 3.97
N THR A 320 -19.75 -25.14 3.93
CA THR A 320 -19.36 -25.90 5.12
C THR A 320 -18.12 -25.31 5.76
N TYR A 321 -17.10 -24.97 4.95
CA TYR A 321 -15.91 -24.29 5.44
C TYR A 321 -16.25 -22.96 6.13
N SER A 322 -17.14 -22.15 5.56
CA SER A 322 -17.55 -20.85 6.12
C SER A 322 -18.21 -21.03 7.50
N ARG A 323 -19.15 -21.99 7.62
CA ARG A 323 -19.82 -22.31 8.91
C ARG A 323 -18.84 -22.78 9.98
N LEU A 324 -17.88 -23.65 9.60
CA LEU A 324 -16.84 -24.14 10.54
C LEU A 324 -15.92 -23.01 11.02
N ARG A 325 -15.71 -22.00 10.21
CA ARG A 325 -14.89 -20.82 10.60
C ARG A 325 -15.67 -19.86 11.49
N GLU A 326 -16.98 -19.72 11.30
CA GLU A 326 -17.86 -18.93 12.17
C GLU A 326 -17.98 -19.52 13.59
N LEU A 327 -17.89 -20.85 13.72
CA LEU A 327 -17.91 -21.55 15.02
C LEU A 327 -16.59 -21.45 15.81
N LYS A 328 -15.50 -21.03 15.16
CA LYS A 328 -14.16 -20.93 15.78
C LYS A 328 -13.72 -19.48 16.08
N GLY A 329 -14.48 -18.50 15.63
CA GLY A 329 -14.22 -17.07 15.83
C GLY A 329 -15.22 -16.46 16.72
#